data_694a18dde441d7e6802fba09c7f314da
#
_entry.id   694a18dde441d7e6802fba09c7f314da
#
_cell.length_a   1.000
_cell.length_b   1.000
_cell.length_c   1.000
_cell.angle_alpha   90.00
_cell.angle_beta   90.00
_cell.angle_gamma   90.00
#
_symmetry.space_group_name_H-M   'P 1'
#
loop_
_entity.id
_entity.type
_entity.pdbx_description
1 polymer ?
#
loop_
_entity_poly.entity_id
_entity_poly.type
_entity_poly.pdbx_seq_one_letter_code
_entity_poly.pdbx_strand_id
1 'polypeptide(L)'
;GSTAYNLSVHGPILSLNSKKLSISPISPFRPRRWKGRIIKDNSKIIIKNLNSKKRPISAVADNIEVRNAKNITIKTNKNIKFNLLYDQNNSLQKKIKIEQLRRET
;
A
#
# COMPACT_ATOMS: atom_id res chain seq x y z
N GLY A 1 -1.59 3.17 -7.28
CA GLY A 1 -1.53 3.32 -5.82
C GLY A 1 -0.13 3.57 -5.29
N SER A 2 0.92 2.88 -5.79
CA SER A 2 2.28 3.04 -5.25
C SER A 2 2.90 4.41 -5.56
N THR A 3 2.42 5.11 -6.58
CA THR A 3 2.86 6.47 -6.93
C THR A 3 2.03 7.56 -6.23
N ALA A 4 1.05 7.18 -5.42
CA ALA A 4 0.20 8.11 -4.67
C ALA A 4 0.70 8.26 -3.22
N TYR A 5 -0.16 8.05 -2.24
CA TYR A 5 0.19 8.23 -0.82
C TYR A 5 1.36 7.35 -0.36
N ASN A 6 1.44 6.12 -0.89
CA ASN A 6 2.56 5.22 -0.58
C ASN A 6 3.92 5.84 -0.93
N LEU A 7 4.01 6.62 -2.01
CA LEU A 7 5.23 7.32 -2.37
C LEU A 7 5.57 8.41 -1.36
N SER A 8 4.59 9.14 -0.84
CA SER A 8 4.82 10.21 0.13
C SER A 8 5.35 9.71 1.48
N VAL A 9 5.13 8.45 1.82
CA VAL A 9 5.70 7.81 3.02
C VAL A 9 6.95 6.99 2.71
N HIS A 10 7.62 7.29 1.59
CA HIS A 10 8.83 6.61 1.13
C HIS A 10 8.66 5.11 0.84
N GLY A 11 7.44 4.69 0.52
CA GLY A 11 7.18 3.34 0.06
C GLY A 11 7.71 3.11 -1.34
N PRO A 12 7.92 1.84 -1.73
CA PRO A 12 8.41 1.52 -3.07
C PRO A 12 7.38 1.79 -4.14
N ILE A 13 7.84 2.13 -5.34
CA ILE A 13 6.99 2.22 -6.53
C ILE A 13 6.91 0.83 -7.16
N LEU A 14 5.68 0.35 -7.36
CA LEU A 14 5.42 -0.95 -7.97
C LEU A 14 4.87 -0.77 -9.39
N SER A 15 5.37 -1.53 -10.35
CA SER A 15 4.80 -1.57 -11.70
C SER A 15 3.43 -2.28 -11.69
N LEU A 16 2.59 -1.98 -12.68
CA LEU A 16 1.25 -2.57 -12.77
C LEU A 16 1.25 -4.10 -12.85
N ASN A 17 2.26 -4.66 -13.49
CA ASN A 17 2.38 -6.11 -13.70
C ASN A 17 3.33 -6.77 -12.70
N SER A 18 3.69 -6.09 -11.63
CA SER A 18 4.61 -6.63 -10.62
C SER A 18 4.04 -7.81 -9.84
N LYS A 19 2.71 -7.91 -9.73
CA LYS A 19 2.00 -8.91 -8.92
C LYS A 19 2.48 -8.90 -7.47
N LYS A 20 2.68 -7.71 -6.92
CA LYS A 20 3.18 -7.49 -5.57
C LYS A 20 2.31 -6.47 -4.83
N LEU A 21 2.34 -6.57 -3.51
CA LEU A 21 1.72 -5.63 -2.59
C LEU A 21 2.81 -4.97 -1.75
N SER A 22 2.62 -3.71 -1.42
CA SER A 22 3.50 -2.98 -0.52
C SER A 22 2.79 -2.70 0.80
N ILE A 23 3.48 -3.00 1.89
CA ILE A 23 3.09 -2.59 3.23
C ILE A 23 4.08 -1.51 3.65
N SER A 24 3.57 -0.31 3.91
CA SER A 24 4.42 0.83 4.25
C SER A 24 3.97 1.44 5.58
N PRO A 25 4.87 1.65 6.53
CA PRO A 25 4.52 2.28 7.81
C PRO A 25 4.44 3.78 7.65
N ILE A 26 3.62 4.40 8.50
CA ILE A 26 3.60 5.84 8.69
C ILE A 26 4.04 6.08 10.12
N SER A 27 5.19 6.73 10.31
CA SER A 27 5.76 7.02 11.64
C SER A 27 5.91 5.77 12.52
N PRO A 28 6.70 4.78 12.10
CA PRO A 28 6.87 3.56 12.90
C PRO A 28 7.56 3.89 14.24
N PHE A 29 7.07 3.30 15.34
CA PHE A 29 7.65 3.49 16.66
C PHE A 29 8.74 2.47 16.95
N ARG A 30 8.48 1.22 16.73
CA ARG A 30 9.43 0.11 16.93
C ARG A 30 9.23 -0.97 15.86
N PRO A 31 10.28 -1.35 15.12
CA PRO A 31 11.57 -0.64 14.99
C PRO A 31 11.37 0.70 14.26
N ARG A 32 12.03 1.74 14.73
CA ARG A 32 11.88 3.11 14.15
C ARG A 32 12.27 3.21 12.69
N ARG A 33 13.18 2.34 12.24
CA ARG A 33 13.68 2.32 10.86
C ARG A 33 13.01 1.27 9.99
N TRP A 34 11.92 0.69 10.45
CA TRP A 34 11.20 -0.27 9.64
C TRP A 34 10.59 0.44 8.42
N LYS A 35 10.97 -0.03 7.24
CA LYS A 35 10.57 0.58 5.96
C LYS A 35 9.37 -0.12 5.32
N GLY A 36 8.84 -1.15 5.96
CA GLY A 36 7.77 -1.95 5.43
C GLY A 36 8.25 -3.21 4.72
N ARG A 37 7.40 -3.76 3.89
CA ARG A 37 7.68 -5.02 3.21
C ARG A 37 6.95 -5.07 1.88
N ILE A 38 7.60 -5.68 0.88
CA ILE A 38 6.97 -6.04 -0.38
C ILE A 38 6.66 -7.54 -0.32
N ILE A 39 5.43 -7.91 -0.62
CA ILE A 39 4.97 -9.29 -0.60
C ILE A 39 4.29 -9.63 -1.93
N LYS A 40 4.10 -10.92 -2.19
CA LYS A 40 3.35 -11.37 -3.37
C LYS A 40 1.87 -10.99 -3.25
N ASP A 41 1.21 -10.71 -4.36
CA ASP A 41 -0.20 -10.29 -4.38
C ASP A 41 -1.18 -11.39 -3.97
N ASN A 42 -0.76 -12.66 -3.96
CA ASN A 42 -1.55 -13.77 -3.43
C ASN A 42 -1.41 -13.96 -1.92
N SER A 43 -0.67 -13.08 -1.26
CA SER A 43 -0.50 -13.13 0.19
C SER A 43 -1.73 -12.61 0.91
N LYS A 44 -1.93 -13.10 2.12
CA LYS A 44 -2.96 -12.65 3.04
C LYS A 44 -2.29 -11.92 4.18
N ILE A 45 -2.72 -10.68 4.42
CA ILE A 45 -2.20 -9.86 5.51
C ILE A 45 -3.19 -9.88 6.65
N ILE A 46 -2.73 -10.24 7.84
CA ILE A 46 -3.56 -10.21 9.04
C ILE A 46 -2.93 -9.25 10.04
N ILE A 47 -3.69 -8.24 10.43
CA ILE A 47 -3.29 -7.27 11.44
C ILE A 47 -4.15 -7.48 12.67
N LYS A 48 -3.53 -7.76 13.81
CA LYS A 48 -4.22 -7.97 15.08
C LYS A 48 -3.89 -6.87 16.06
N ASN A 49 -4.92 -6.30 16.69
CA ASN A 49 -4.71 -5.38 17.80
C ASN A 49 -4.52 -6.18 19.09
N LEU A 50 -3.32 -6.13 19.65
CA LEU A 50 -2.97 -6.90 20.84
C LEU A 50 -3.58 -6.34 22.15
N ASN A 51 -4.05 -5.10 22.12
CA ASN A 51 -4.64 -4.45 23.30
C ASN A 51 -5.80 -3.54 22.90
N SER A 52 -6.88 -4.16 22.43
CA SER A 52 -8.03 -3.43 21.88
C SER A 52 -8.81 -2.60 22.92
N LYS A 53 -8.72 -2.96 24.20
CA LYS A 53 -9.41 -2.20 25.26
C LYS A 53 -8.70 -0.89 25.59
N LYS A 54 -7.38 -0.91 25.75
CA LYS A 54 -6.59 0.28 26.10
C LYS A 54 -6.15 1.10 24.90
N ARG A 55 -5.94 0.46 23.75
CA ARG A 55 -5.44 1.10 22.56
C ARG A 55 -6.28 0.69 21.35
N PRO A 56 -7.50 1.21 21.24
CA PRO A 56 -8.36 0.89 20.11
C PRO A 56 -7.74 1.42 18.81
N ILE A 57 -7.97 0.70 17.73
CA ILE A 57 -7.56 1.09 16.38
C ILE A 57 -8.76 1.16 15.46
N SER A 58 -8.62 1.94 14.42
CA SER A 58 -9.59 2.00 13.32
C SER A 58 -8.95 1.51 12.04
N ALA A 59 -9.73 0.86 11.19
CA ALA A 59 -9.33 0.49 9.85
C ALA A 59 -10.09 1.36 8.85
N VAL A 60 -9.40 1.85 7.84
CA VAL A 60 -9.99 2.64 6.77
C VAL A 60 -9.60 2.02 5.43
N ALA A 61 -10.60 1.73 4.61
CA ALA A 61 -10.41 1.28 3.24
C ALA A 61 -11.15 2.28 2.33
N ASP A 62 -10.39 3.03 1.54
CA ASP A 62 -10.89 4.18 0.76
C ASP A 62 -11.62 5.18 1.67
N ASN A 63 -12.94 5.25 1.62
CA ASN A 63 -13.76 6.12 2.46
C ASN A 63 -14.61 5.36 3.50
N ILE A 64 -14.34 4.07 3.68
CA ILE A 64 -15.06 3.24 4.65
C ILE A 64 -14.20 3.07 5.88
N GLU A 65 -14.73 3.47 7.04
CA GLU A 65 -14.05 3.38 8.33
C GLU A 65 -14.73 2.35 9.24
N VAL A 66 -13.93 1.51 9.87
CA VAL A 66 -14.37 0.58 10.92
C VAL A 66 -13.61 0.91 12.19
N ARG A 67 -14.31 1.35 13.23
CA ARG A 67 -13.74 1.68 14.53
C ARG A 67 -13.64 0.45 15.42
N ASN A 68 -12.71 0.49 16.36
CA ASN A 68 -12.48 -0.59 17.32
C ASN A 68 -12.21 -1.94 16.64
N ALA A 69 -11.45 -1.92 15.57
CA ALA A 69 -11.08 -3.13 14.87
C ALA A 69 -10.15 -3.98 15.72
N LYS A 70 -10.45 -5.26 15.87
CA LYS A 70 -9.61 -6.22 16.61
C LYS A 70 -8.70 -6.98 15.67
N ASN A 71 -9.24 -7.40 14.55
CA ASN A 71 -8.53 -8.11 13.49
C ASN A 71 -8.86 -7.50 12.14
N ILE A 72 -7.86 -7.30 11.32
CA ILE A 72 -8.01 -6.81 9.96
C ILE A 72 -7.37 -7.83 9.03
N THR A 73 -8.13 -8.32 8.08
CA THR A 73 -7.63 -9.24 7.05
C THR A 73 -7.67 -8.56 5.70
N ILE A 74 -6.54 -8.55 5.02
CA ILE A 74 -6.37 -7.91 3.72
C ILE A 74 -5.88 -8.95 2.72
N LYS A 75 -6.57 -9.05 1.59
CA LYS A 75 -6.17 -9.93 0.48
C LYS A 75 -6.60 -9.31 -0.84
N THR A 76 -5.88 -9.64 -1.91
CA THR A 76 -6.24 -9.21 -3.25
C THR A 76 -7.52 -9.87 -3.72
N ASN A 77 -8.46 -9.09 -4.24
CA ASN A 77 -9.65 -9.62 -4.89
C ASN A 77 -9.37 -9.77 -6.40
N LYS A 78 -9.09 -10.99 -6.82
CA LYS A 78 -8.76 -11.30 -8.22
C LYS A 78 -9.97 -11.31 -9.17
N ASN A 79 -11.18 -11.22 -8.64
CA ASN A 79 -12.41 -11.16 -9.43
C ASN A 79 -12.71 -9.74 -9.93
N ILE A 80 -12.06 -8.73 -9.39
CA ILE A 80 -12.24 -7.33 -9.77
C ILE A 80 -11.00 -6.88 -10.55
N LYS A 81 -11.22 -6.39 -11.78
CA LYS A 81 -10.18 -5.88 -12.65
C LYS A 81 -10.54 -4.47 -13.11
N PHE A 82 -9.55 -3.60 -13.18
CA PHE A 82 -9.69 -2.26 -13.70
C PHE A 82 -8.93 -2.14 -15.01
N ASN A 83 -9.58 -1.57 -16.02
CA ASN A 83 -8.93 -1.26 -17.29
C ASN A 83 -8.46 0.19 -17.26
N LEU A 84 -7.15 0.39 -17.37
CA LEU A 84 -6.57 1.73 -17.42
C LEU A 84 -6.37 2.13 -18.89
N LEU A 85 -6.95 3.26 -19.25
CA LEU A 85 -6.79 3.85 -20.59
C LEU A 85 -5.67 4.89 -20.52
N TYR A 86 -4.73 4.79 -21.44
CA TYR A 86 -3.63 5.74 -21.53
C TYR A 86 -3.14 5.83 -22.98
N ASP A 87 -2.53 6.97 -23.33
CA ASP A 87 -1.89 7.14 -24.63
C ASP A 87 -0.57 6.38 -24.70
N GLN A 88 -0.18 5.94 -25.90
CA GLN A 88 1.10 5.27 -26.09
C GLN A 88 2.29 6.13 -25.64
N ASN A 89 2.17 7.46 -25.77
CA ASN A 89 3.21 8.41 -25.38
C ASN A 89 3.18 8.75 -23.86
N ASN A 90 2.16 8.33 -23.13
CA ASN A 90 1.93 8.62 -21.71
C ASN A 90 1.61 7.37 -20.92
N SER A 91 2.36 6.28 -21.12
CA SER A 91 2.14 5.03 -20.40
C SER A 91 2.38 5.22 -18.90
N LEU A 92 1.69 4.42 -18.07
CA LEU A 92 1.87 4.46 -16.62
C LEU A 92 3.31 4.09 -16.23
N GLN A 93 3.94 3.15 -16.92
CA GLN A 93 5.34 2.81 -16.69
C GLN A 93 6.27 4.00 -16.90
N LYS A 94 6.01 4.81 -17.94
CA LYS A 94 6.76 6.04 -18.19
C LYS A 94 6.59 7.06 -17.06
N LYS A 95 5.36 7.22 -16.55
CA LYS A 95 5.08 8.08 -15.40
C LYS A 95 5.78 7.60 -14.13
N ILE A 96 5.80 6.31 -13.89
CA ILE A 96 6.52 5.70 -12.75
C ILE A 96 8.01 6.01 -12.85
N LYS A 97 8.60 5.87 -14.03
CA LYS A 97 10.01 6.17 -14.26
C LYS A 97 10.35 7.63 -13.98
N ILE A 98 9.48 8.58 -14.41
CA ILE A 98 9.65 9.99 -14.13
C ILE A 98 9.61 10.27 -12.63
N GLU A 99 8.68 9.66 -11.88
CA GLU A 99 8.58 9.81 -10.44
C GLU A 99 9.81 9.26 -9.70
N GLN A 100 10.37 8.15 -10.17
CA GLN A 100 11.62 7.60 -9.61
C GLN A 100 12.78 8.59 -9.78
N LEU A 101 12.92 9.20 -10.95
CA LEU A 101 13.95 10.21 -11.20
C LEU A 101 13.79 11.43 -10.30
N ARG A 102 12.57 11.90 -10.06
CA ARG A 102 12.29 13.00 -9.13
C ARG A 102 12.68 12.68 -7.70
N ARG A 103 12.55 11.42 -7.26
CA ARG A 103 12.93 11.00 -5.92
C ARG A 103 14.44 11.02 -5.70
N GLU A 104 15.22 10.79 -6.74
CA GLU A 104 16.68 10.74 -6.68
C GLU A 104 17.32 12.14 -6.69
N THR A 105 16.56 13.14 -7.04
CA THR A 105 17.00 14.55 -7.05
C THR A 105 16.52 15.30 -5.82
#